data_35b499f4e644cdcdb032f54b7192abaf
#
_entry.id   35b499f4e644cdcdb032f54b7192abaf
#
_cell.length_a   1.000
_cell.length_b   1.000
_cell.length_c   1.000
_cell.angle_alpha   90.00
_cell.angle_beta   90.00
_cell.angle_gamma   90.00
#
_symmetry.space_group_name_H-M   'P 1'
#
loop_
_entity.id
_entity.type
_entity.pdbx_description
1 polymer ?
#
loop_
_entity_poly.entity_id
_entity_poly.type
_entity_poly.pdbx_seq_one_letter_code
_entity_poly.pdbx_strand_id
1 'polypeptide(L)'
;METKVEIKDNLKTETNENAYIIAITKAEGKTIHVKITEEELEDLIGDALDGGDYWIGRIRAVDKEETKKYTTWSECIVHNLRIMLLDIESDEAYELSRTAFLEGIGKYILAFGEDLCTAEEESICMRKDKPAEIMKTDHVLDTGNIDANIADNMLQFGLFGELVYG
;
A
#
# COMPACT_ATOMS: atom_id res chain seq x y z
N MET A 1 3.71 16.81 18.39
CA MET A 1 3.06 15.48 18.31
C MET A 1 3.70 14.65 17.20
N GLU A 2 3.90 13.38 17.44
CA GLU A 2 4.55 12.51 16.47
C GLU A 2 3.63 12.14 15.32
N THR A 3 4.20 12.03 14.13
CA THR A 3 3.49 11.49 12.98
C THR A 3 3.35 9.97 13.13
N LYS A 4 2.28 9.43 12.56
CA LYS A 4 2.00 7.99 12.66
C LYS A 4 1.26 7.50 11.42
N VAL A 5 1.60 6.30 10.99
CA VAL A 5 0.85 5.58 9.96
C VAL A 5 0.40 4.25 10.57
N GLU A 6 -0.90 3.99 10.55
CA GLU A 6 -1.48 2.75 11.06
C GLU A 6 -2.36 2.12 10.00
N ILE A 7 -2.18 0.82 9.78
CA ILE A 7 -2.93 0.08 8.77
C ILE A 7 -4.02 -0.75 9.45
N LYS A 8 -5.22 -0.69 8.89
CA LYS A 8 -6.33 -1.55 9.28
C LYS A 8 -6.70 -2.42 8.09
N ASP A 9 -6.64 -3.72 8.29
CA ASP A 9 -6.93 -4.72 7.28
C ASP A 9 -8.15 -5.57 7.68
N ASN A 10 -8.43 -6.60 6.90
CA ASN A 10 -9.56 -7.51 7.13
C ASN A 10 -10.89 -6.77 7.13
N LEU A 11 -11.04 -5.81 6.22
CA LEU A 11 -12.21 -4.96 6.08
C LEU A 11 -12.89 -5.19 4.74
N LYS A 12 -14.17 -4.82 4.69
CA LYS A 12 -14.91 -4.74 3.43
C LYS A 12 -15.74 -3.46 3.41
N THR A 13 -16.01 -2.95 2.21
CA THR A 13 -16.87 -1.81 2.00
C THR A 13 -18.35 -2.20 2.12
N GLU A 14 -19.23 -1.22 2.09
CA GLU A 14 -20.68 -1.45 2.07
C GLU A 14 -21.12 -2.27 0.85
N THR A 15 -20.36 -2.20 -0.25
CA THR A 15 -20.61 -2.99 -1.47
C THR A 15 -19.86 -4.32 -1.48
N ASN A 16 -19.38 -4.76 -0.32
CA ASN A 16 -18.72 -6.05 -0.11
C ASN A 16 -17.37 -6.21 -0.83
N GLU A 17 -16.69 -5.11 -1.14
CA GLU A 17 -15.32 -5.14 -1.67
C GLU A 17 -14.31 -5.23 -0.52
N ASN A 18 -13.26 -6.02 -0.69
CA ASN A 18 -12.14 -6.03 0.26
C ASN A 18 -11.47 -4.65 0.26
N ALA A 19 -11.16 -4.16 1.44
CA ALA A 19 -10.61 -2.82 1.59
C ALA A 19 -9.63 -2.73 2.76
N TYR A 20 -8.85 -1.66 2.74
CA TYR A 20 -7.89 -1.30 3.79
C TYR A 20 -8.10 0.16 4.17
N ILE A 21 -7.79 0.50 5.41
CA ILE A 21 -7.76 1.88 5.87
C ILE A 21 -6.32 2.21 6.26
N ILE A 22 -5.83 3.32 5.73
CA ILE A 22 -4.54 3.89 6.13
C ILE A 22 -4.88 5.10 7.00
N ALA A 23 -4.62 4.99 8.31
CA ALA A 23 -4.82 6.08 9.25
C ALA A 23 -3.50 6.86 9.35
N ILE A 24 -3.53 8.12 8.93
CA ILE A 24 -2.34 8.98 8.85
C ILE A 24 -2.51 10.12 9.86
N THR A 25 -1.66 10.13 10.87
CA THR A 25 -1.64 11.18 11.89
C THR A 25 -0.50 12.16 11.59
N LYS A 26 -0.86 13.42 11.37
CA LYS A 26 0.08 14.48 11.04
C LYS A 26 0.71 15.09 12.29
N ALA A 27 1.81 15.82 12.11
CA ALA A 27 2.52 16.49 13.21
C ALA A 27 1.63 17.43 14.04
N GLU A 28 0.61 18.02 13.42
CA GLU A 28 -0.37 18.89 14.10
C GLU A 28 -1.41 18.12 14.92
N GLY A 29 -1.38 16.79 14.88
CA GLY A 29 -2.27 15.93 15.64
C GLY A 29 -3.53 15.48 14.91
N LYS A 30 -3.79 16.00 13.70
CA LYS A 30 -4.94 15.60 12.89
C LYS A 30 -4.70 14.24 12.26
N THR A 31 -5.70 13.36 12.34
CA THR A 31 -5.67 12.04 11.69
C THR A 31 -6.67 12.00 10.54
N ILE A 32 -6.21 11.57 9.38
CA ILE A 32 -7.08 11.26 8.24
C ILE A 32 -7.15 9.74 8.05
N HIS A 33 -8.29 9.26 7.58
CA HIS A 33 -8.54 7.83 7.37
C HIS A 33 -8.80 7.60 5.88
N VAL A 34 -7.80 7.07 5.19
CA VAL A 34 -7.80 6.90 3.74
C VAL A 34 -8.21 5.48 3.40
N LYS A 35 -9.26 5.33 2.62
CA LYS A 35 -9.73 4.03 2.14
C LYS A 35 -9.05 3.68 0.83
N ILE A 36 -8.63 2.42 0.70
CA ILE A 36 -8.17 1.85 -0.56
C ILE A 36 -8.77 0.44 -0.70
N THR A 37 -9.33 0.15 -1.88
CA THR A 37 -9.85 -1.18 -2.18
C THR A 37 -8.72 -2.13 -2.58
N GLU A 38 -8.96 -3.43 -2.47
CA GLU A 38 -7.97 -4.44 -2.87
C GLU A 38 -7.59 -4.31 -4.34
N GLU A 39 -8.56 -4.03 -5.22
CA GLU A 39 -8.32 -3.82 -6.65
C GLU A 39 -7.39 -2.62 -6.90
N GLU A 40 -7.66 -1.50 -6.24
CA GLU A 40 -6.81 -0.31 -6.32
C GLU A 40 -5.39 -0.60 -5.81
N LEU A 41 -5.28 -1.33 -4.71
CA LEU A 41 -3.99 -1.72 -4.14
C LEU A 41 -3.21 -2.62 -5.09
N GLU A 42 -3.87 -3.60 -5.70
CA GLU A 42 -3.24 -4.50 -6.67
C GLU A 42 -2.67 -3.73 -7.86
N ASP A 43 -3.44 -2.80 -8.41
CA ASP A 43 -3.01 -1.95 -9.52
C ASP A 43 -1.80 -1.09 -9.13
N LEU A 44 -1.81 -0.51 -7.95
CA LEU A 44 -0.69 0.30 -7.46
C LEU A 44 0.58 -0.51 -7.27
N ILE A 45 0.48 -1.72 -6.74
CA ILE A 45 1.64 -2.60 -6.58
C ILE A 45 2.21 -2.95 -7.95
N GLY A 46 1.36 -3.28 -8.92
CA GLY A 46 1.79 -3.53 -10.29
C GLY A 46 2.55 -2.34 -10.89
N ASP A 47 1.99 -1.15 -10.75
CA ASP A 47 2.62 0.08 -11.21
C ASP A 47 3.95 0.35 -10.50
N ALA A 48 4.04 0.07 -9.21
CA ALA A 48 5.26 0.25 -8.43
C ALA A 48 6.37 -0.68 -8.89
N LEU A 49 6.06 -1.94 -9.16
CA LEU A 49 7.04 -2.91 -9.65
C LEU A 49 7.52 -2.53 -11.07
N ASP A 50 6.63 -2.06 -11.92
CA ASP A 50 6.99 -1.56 -13.25
C ASP A 50 7.82 -0.27 -13.15
N GLY A 51 7.42 0.66 -12.31
CA GLY A 51 8.14 1.93 -12.09
C GLY A 51 9.51 1.75 -11.44
N GLY A 52 9.68 0.66 -10.68
CA GLY A 52 10.94 0.32 -10.01
C GLY A 52 11.89 -0.53 -10.84
N ASP A 53 11.59 -0.79 -12.11
CA ASP A 53 12.38 -1.70 -12.95
C ASP A 53 13.82 -1.25 -13.15
N TYR A 54 14.13 0.03 -12.95
CA TYR A 54 15.49 0.56 -13.06
C TYR A 54 16.39 0.16 -11.89
N TRP A 55 15.82 -0.24 -10.75
CA TRP A 55 16.60 -0.71 -9.59
C TRP A 55 16.30 -2.16 -9.20
N ILE A 56 15.12 -2.68 -9.53
CA ILE A 56 14.74 -4.07 -9.25
C ILE A 56 15.24 -4.95 -10.38
N GLY A 57 16.27 -5.77 -10.11
CA GLY A 57 16.82 -6.66 -11.13
C GLY A 57 16.06 -7.97 -11.26
N ARG A 58 15.50 -8.46 -10.16
CA ARG A 58 14.80 -9.75 -10.13
C ARG A 58 13.83 -9.80 -8.96
N ILE A 59 12.74 -10.55 -9.14
CA ILE A 59 11.74 -10.79 -8.12
C ILE A 59 11.69 -12.30 -7.85
N ARG A 60 11.66 -12.68 -6.58
CA ARG A 60 11.53 -14.08 -6.17
C ARG A 60 10.40 -14.25 -5.17
N ALA A 61 9.73 -15.39 -5.24
CA ALA A 61 8.74 -15.78 -4.25
C ALA A 61 9.42 -16.16 -2.93
N VAL A 62 8.83 -15.78 -1.81
CA VAL A 62 9.22 -16.30 -0.49
C VAL A 62 8.62 -17.70 -0.31
N ASP A 63 7.34 -17.85 -0.62
CA ASP A 63 6.65 -19.14 -0.62
C ASP A 63 6.34 -19.53 -2.07
N LYS A 64 7.16 -20.40 -2.64
CA LYS A 64 7.05 -20.80 -4.05
C LYS A 64 5.75 -21.54 -4.36
N GLU A 65 5.30 -22.40 -3.46
CA GLU A 65 4.10 -23.20 -3.69
C GLU A 65 2.83 -22.37 -3.67
N GLU A 66 2.69 -21.50 -2.68
CA GLU A 66 1.54 -20.59 -2.57
C GLU A 66 1.52 -19.58 -3.71
N THR A 67 2.68 -19.06 -4.10
CA THR A 67 2.81 -18.07 -5.18
C THR A 67 2.35 -18.60 -6.53
N LYS A 68 2.49 -19.89 -6.78
CA LYS A 68 2.03 -20.53 -8.04
C LYS A 68 0.54 -20.43 -8.27
N LYS A 69 -0.25 -20.15 -7.25
CA LYS A 69 -1.71 -20.02 -7.35
C LYS A 69 -2.13 -18.72 -8.05
N TYR A 70 -1.22 -17.78 -8.21
CA TYR A 70 -1.50 -16.43 -8.73
C TYR A 70 -0.71 -16.15 -10.00
N THR A 71 -1.25 -15.25 -10.83
CA THR A 71 -0.68 -14.94 -12.14
C THR A 71 0.39 -13.85 -12.06
N THR A 72 0.22 -12.87 -11.18
CA THR A 72 1.10 -11.71 -11.05
C THR A 72 1.66 -11.56 -9.64
N TRP A 73 2.78 -10.85 -9.52
CA TRP A 73 3.35 -10.54 -8.21
C TRP A 73 2.42 -9.67 -7.37
N SER A 74 1.70 -8.75 -8.00
CA SER A 74 0.74 -7.89 -7.29
C SER A 74 -0.42 -8.71 -6.70
N GLU A 75 -0.91 -9.72 -7.41
CA GLU A 75 -1.90 -10.65 -6.84
C GLU A 75 -1.36 -11.38 -5.62
N CYS A 76 -0.11 -11.82 -5.67
CA CYS A 76 0.53 -12.49 -4.54
C CYS A 76 0.51 -11.59 -3.30
N ILE A 77 0.89 -10.33 -3.45
CA ILE A 77 0.97 -9.38 -2.34
C ILE A 77 -0.40 -9.10 -1.73
N VAL A 78 -1.43 -8.85 -2.56
CA VAL A 78 -2.77 -8.57 -2.02
C VAL A 78 -3.39 -9.79 -1.34
N HIS A 79 -2.93 -10.99 -1.67
CA HIS A 79 -3.31 -12.23 -0.97
C HIS A 79 -2.37 -12.55 0.20
N ASN A 80 -1.65 -11.55 0.67
CA ASN A 80 -0.80 -11.61 1.86
C ASN A 80 0.42 -12.53 1.72
N LEU A 81 0.87 -12.78 0.49
CA LEU A 81 2.14 -13.45 0.23
C LEU A 81 3.26 -12.41 0.11
N ARG A 82 4.46 -12.79 0.50
CA ARG A 82 5.63 -11.92 0.45
C ARG A 82 6.50 -12.27 -0.74
N ILE A 83 7.18 -11.27 -1.28
CA ILE A 83 8.15 -11.46 -2.35
C ILE A 83 9.47 -10.79 -1.99
N MET A 84 10.54 -11.25 -2.61
CA MET A 84 11.87 -10.64 -2.47
C MET A 84 12.19 -9.84 -3.71
N LEU A 85 12.57 -8.59 -3.53
CA LEU A 85 13.04 -7.70 -4.58
C LEU A 85 14.57 -7.64 -4.50
N LEU A 86 15.25 -8.00 -5.59
CA LEU A 86 16.70 -8.01 -5.62
C LEU A 86 17.21 -6.79 -6.36
N ASP A 87 18.14 -6.07 -5.74
CA ASP A 87 18.79 -4.91 -6.35
C ASP A 87 19.54 -5.33 -7.61
N ILE A 88 19.42 -4.51 -8.66
CA ILE A 88 19.99 -4.82 -9.98
C ILE A 88 21.53 -4.85 -9.98
N GLU A 89 22.17 -4.13 -9.06
CA GLU A 89 23.63 -4.01 -9.01
C GLU A 89 24.28 -4.84 -7.91
N SER A 90 23.68 -4.88 -6.73
CA SER A 90 24.30 -5.44 -5.53
C SER A 90 23.80 -6.83 -5.15
N ASP A 91 22.72 -7.32 -5.75
CA ASP A 91 22.01 -8.53 -5.35
C ASP A 91 21.47 -8.50 -3.91
N GLU A 92 21.46 -7.33 -3.26
CA GLU A 92 20.77 -7.20 -1.98
C GLU A 92 19.27 -7.45 -2.18
N ALA A 93 18.68 -8.15 -1.23
CA ALA A 93 17.29 -8.57 -1.31
C ALA A 93 16.45 -7.85 -0.25
N TYR A 94 15.29 -7.35 -0.67
CA TYR A 94 14.36 -6.65 0.20
C TYR A 94 13.02 -7.37 0.17
N GLU A 95 12.48 -7.66 1.34
CA GLU A 95 11.19 -8.36 1.45
C GLU A 95 10.04 -7.35 1.37
N LEU A 96 9.14 -7.57 0.42
CA LEU A 96 7.94 -6.77 0.28
C LEU A 96 6.72 -7.55 0.77
N SER A 97 5.96 -6.94 1.67
CA SER A 97 4.67 -7.43 2.15
C SER A 97 3.58 -6.41 1.82
N ARG A 98 2.33 -6.85 1.91
CA ARG A 98 1.17 -5.99 1.75
C ARG A 98 1.19 -4.83 2.75
N THR A 99 1.43 -5.14 4.02
CA THR A 99 1.48 -4.13 5.08
C THR A 99 2.58 -3.10 4.82
N ALA A 100 3.76 -3.54 4.41
CA ALA A 100 4.86 -2.63 4.09
C ALA A 100 4.50 -1.65 2.97
N PHE A 101 3.84 -2.13 1.92
CA PHE A 101 3.41 -1.25 0.82
C PHE A 101 2.36 -0.24 1.28
N LEU A 102 1.37 -0.69 2.05
CA LEU A 102 0.34 0.20 2.61
C LEU A 102 0.96 1.28 3.51
N GLU A 103 1.90 0.89 4.36
CA GLU A 103 2.66 1.85 5.18
C GLU A 103 3.45 2.82 4.32
N GLY A 104 4.01 2.35 3.22
CA GLY A 104 4.73 3.18 2.26
C GLY A 104 3.85 4.26 1.63
N ILE A 105 2.60 3.94 1.31
CA ILE A 105 1.62 4.92 0.83
C ILE A 105 1.44 6.01 1.89
N GLY A 106 1.21 5.64 3.13
CA GLY A 106 1.01 6.59 4.23
C GLY A 106 2.22 7.47 4.49
N LYS A 107 3.40 6.89 4.47
CA LYS A 107 4.66 7.62 4.66
C LYS A 107 4.94 8.59 3.52
N TYR A 108 4.63 8.21 2.29
CA TYR A 108 4.74 9.09 1.14
C TYR A 108 3.83 10.31 1.28
N ILE A 109 2.57 10.07 1.68
CA ILE A 109 1.60 11.15 1.90
C ILE A 109 2.09 12.11 3.00
N LEU A 110 2.62 11.59 4.10
CA LEU A 110 3.20 12.42 5.16
C LEU A 110 4.37 13.27 4.67
N ALA A 111 5.21 12.72 3.79
CA ALA A 111 6.41 13.40 3.30
C ALA A 111 6.12 14.45 2.22
N PHE A 112 5.17 14.17 1.32
CA PHE A 112 4.94 14.98 0.12
C PHE A 112 3.56 15.65 0.08
N GLY A 113 2.71 15.42 1.09
CA GLY A 113 1.43 16.09 1.24
C GLY A 113 0.23 15.27 0.78
N GLU A 114 -0.94 15.87 1.00
CA GLU A 114 -2.23 15.22 0.84
C GLU A 114 -2.85 15.30 -0.55
N ASP A 115 -2.14 15.84 -1.53
CA ASP A 115 -2.69 16.07 -2.88
C ASP A 115 -3.22 14.77 -3.52
N LEU A 116 -2.70 13.62 -3.09
CA LEU A 116 -3.15 12.32 -3.55
C LEU A 116 -4.33 11.76 -2.75
N CYS A 117 -4.79 12.47 -1.73
CA CYS A 117 -5.94 12.08 -0.92
C CYS A 117 -7.10 13.02 -1.21
N THR A 118 -8.17 12.47 -1.76
CA THR A 118 -9.38 13.25 -2.03
C THR A 118 -10.32 13.12 -0.85
N ALA A 119 -10.74 14.26 -0.28
CA ALA A 119 -11.77 14.28 0.75
C ALA A 119 -13.07 13.75 0.17
N GLU A 120 -13.76 12.90 0.92
CA GLU A 120 -15.06 12.38 0.53
C GLU A 120 -16.05 12.54 1.68
N GLU A 121 -17.33 12.38 1.38
CA GLU A 121 -18.32 12.25 2.44
C GLU A 121 -17.96 11.03 3.28
N GLU A 122 -18.15 11.13 4.59
CA GLU A 122 -17.82 10.04 5.51
C GLU A 122 -18.49 8.73 5.07
N SER A 123 -17.67 7.71 4.86
CA SER A 123 -18.14 6.38 4.52
C SER A 123 -17.67 5.38 5.57
N ILE A 124 -18.14 4.15 5.48
CA ILE A 124 -17.81 3.13 6.47
C ILE A 124 -17.21 1.89 5.81
N CYS A 125 -16.31 1.24 6.56
CA CYS A 125 -15.86 -0.12 6.31
C CYS A 125 -16.24 -0.98 7.51
N MET A 126 -16.43 -2.28 7.27
CA MET A 126 -16.81 -3.23 8.30
C MET A 126 -15.74 -4.30 8.44
N ARG A 127 -15.45 -4.72 9.66
CA ARG A 127 -14.56 -5.86 9.87
C ARG A 127 -15.24 -7.14 9.42
N LYS A 128 -14.52 -7.99 8.68
CA LYS A 128 -15.06 -9.27 8.18
C LYS A 128 -15.37 -10.24 9.30
N ASP A 129 -14.56 -10.25 10.37
CA ASP A 129 -14.72 -11.14 11.52
C ASP A 129 -15.70 -10.60 12.56
N LYS A 130 -16.01 -9.31 12.53
CA LYS A 130 -16.93 -8.62 13.44
C LYS A 130 -17.72 -7.57 12.67
N PRO A 131 -18.74 -7.98 11.89
CA PRO A 131 -19.47 -7.03 11.01
C PRO A 131 -20.16 -5.88 11.73
N ALA A 132 -20.43 -6.00 13.03
CA ALA A 132 -21.01 -4.93 13.83
C ALA A 132 -20.00 -3.83 14.17
N GLU A 133 -18.71 -4.10 14.04
CA GLU A 133 -17.65 -3.13 14.28
C GLU A 133 -17.42 -2.31 13.01
N ILE A 134 -17.76 -1.03 13.08
CA ILE A 134 -17.76 -0.10 11.97
C ILE A 134 -16.56 0.83 12.08
N MET A 135 -15.85 1.03 10.96
CA MET A 135 -14.75 1.98 10.86
C MET A 135 -15.09 3.04 9.83
N LYS A 136 -14.87 4.30 10.18
CA LYS A 136 -15.19 5.44 9.33
C LYS A 136 -14.00 5.89 8.52
N THR A 137 -14.24 6.30 7.28
CA THR A 137 -13.24 6.89 6.40
C THR A 137 -13.69 8.27 5.96
N ASP A 138 -12.75 9.17 5.73
CA ASP A 138 -13.02 10.55 5.32
C ASP A 138 -12.24 10.94 4.05
N HIS A 139 -11.40 10.07 3.56
CA HIS A 139 -10.60 10.27 2.36
C HIS A 139 -10.51 9.01 1.52
N VAL A 140 -10.33 9.20 0.21
CA VAL A 140 -9.97 8.13 -0.72
C VAL A 140 -8.64 8.48 -1.38
N LEU A 141 -7.91 7.46 -1.78
CA LEU A 141 -6.67 7.65 -2.53
C LEU A 141 -7.00 7.95 -3.99
N ASP A 142 -6.46 9.04 -4.52
CA ASP A 142 -6.65 9.43 -5.93
C ASP A 142 -5.69 8.64 -6.82
N THR A 143 -6.04 7.38 -7.08
CA THR A 143 -5.19 6.45 -7.84
C THR A 143 -4.96 6.89 -9.28
N GLY A 144 -5.89 7.65 -9.86
CA GLY A 144 -5.76 8.18 -11.22
C GLY A 144 -4.62 9.19 -11.38
N ASN A 145 -4.16 9.80 -10.31
CA ASN A 145 -3.04 10.75 -10.29
C ASN A 145 -1.74 10.14 -9.74
N ILE A 146 -1.71 8.84 -9.54
CA ILE A 146 -0.50 8.13 -9.10
C ILE A 146 0.08 7.40 -10.30
N ASP A 147 1.17 7.95 -10.85
CA ASP A 147 1.89 7.31 -11.95
C ASP A 147 2.87 6.24 -11.40
N ALA A 148 3.55 5.55 -12.32
CA ALA A 148 4.49 4.49 -11.95
C ALA A 148 5.66 5.01 -11.10
N ASN A 149 6.10 6.25 -11.33
CA ASN A 149 7.18 6.85 -10.54
C ASN A 149 6.74 7.11 -9.11
N ILE A 150 5.55 7.63 -8.91
CA ILE A 150 4.98 7.86 -7.58
C ILE A 150 4.77 6.53 -6.87
N ALA A 151 4.26 5.53 -7.58
CA ALA A 151 4.05 4.19 -7.03
C ALA A 151 5.38 3.56 -6.58
N ASP A 152 6.44 3.69 -7.36
CA ASP A 152 7.80 3.26 -6.98
C ASP A 152 8.29 4.01 -5.72
N ASN A 153 8.03 5.30 -5.64
CA ASN A 153 8.38 6.07 -4.44
C ASN A 153 7.66 5.54 -3.20
N MET A 154 6.38 5.21 -3.32
CA MET A 154 5.62 4.59 -2.23
C MET A 154 6.21 3.24 -1.82
N LEU A 155 6.64 2.43 -2.80
CA LEU A 155 7.34 1.17 -2.56
C LEU A 155 8.62 1.39 -1.75
N GLN A 156 9.43 2.36 -2.15
CA GLN A 156 10.68 2.66 -1.45
C GLN A 156 10.43 3.16 -0.02
N PHE A 157 9.41 3.99 0.19
CA PHE A 157 9.03 4.40 1.54
C PHE A 157 8.60 3.22 2.41
N GLY A 158 7.94 2.24 1.81
CA GLY A 158 7.53 1.02 2.52
C GLY A 158 8.72 0.13 2.90
N LEU A 159 9.72 0.04 2.02
CA LEU A 159 10.90 -0.80 2.24
C LEU A 159 11.97 -0.11 3.09
N PHE A 160 12.19 1.18 2.86
CA PHE A 160 13.35 1.89 3.41
C PHE A 160 12.99 3.05 4.33
N GLY A 161 11.74 3.50 4.33
CA GLY A 161 11.32 4.71 5.04
C GLY A 161 11.73 6.01 4.38
N GLU A 162 12.41 5.94 3.23
CA GLU A 162 12.90 7.10 2.47
C GLU A 162 13.16 6.72 1.02
N LEU A 163 13.43 7.70 0.17
CA LEU A 163 13.83 7.44 -1.22
C LEU A 163 15.32 7.10 -1.26
N VAL A 164 15.64 5.92 -1.77
CA VAL A 164 17.01 5.39 -1.89
C VAL A 164 17.47 5.39 -3.33
N TYR A 165 16.59 5.12 -4.27
CA TYR A 165 16.86 5.01 -5.70
C TYR A 165 16.22 6.16 -6.48
N GLY A 166 16.84 6.50 -7.58
CA GLY A 166 16.36 7.54 -8.47
C GLY A 166 17.02 8.86 -8.27
#